data_8bc1030eafd5c723fc14b4d9447a834d
#
_entry.id   8bc1030eafd5c723fc14b4d9447a834d
#
_cell.length_a   1.000
_cell.length_b   1.000
_cell.length_c   1.000
_cell.angle_alpha   90.00
_cell.angle_beta   90.00
_cell.angle_gamma   90.00
#
_symmetry.space_group_name_H-M   'P 1'
#
loop_
_entity.id
_entity.type
_entity.pdbx_description
1 polymer ?
#
loop_
_entity_poly.entity_id
_entity_poly.type
_entity_poly.pdbx_seq_one_letter_code
_entity_poly.pdbx_strand_id
1 'polypeptide(L)'
;MGERRIILWRHGRTSWNAERRFQGQSDIELDDEGRAQAERAAELLAYLEPDRIIASDLARAWATAQALSNRTGVQVRADARLRETFAGEWEGLSRAELLERHGDEVARWASDSAARPGGGETRIEVADRVVAAITDGLEELAESETLVVATHGGAARAGTAGGPRARS
;
A
#
# COMPACT_ATOMS: atom_id res chain seq x y z
N MET A 1 12.02 -27.97 -2.31
CA MET A 1 11.08 -27.05 -1.60
C MET A 1 11.15 -25.70 -2.30
N GLY A 2 10.05 -25.30 -2.89
CA GLY A 2 9.96 -23.99 -3.54
C GLY A 2 9.66 -22.88 -2.52
N GLU A 3 10.30 -21.73 -2.66
CA GLU A 3 10.05 -20.58 -1.82
C GLU A 3 8.78 -19.87 -2.27
N ARG A 4 7.91 -19.50 -1.34
CA ARG A 4 6.79 -18.59 -1.60
C ARG A 4 7.33 -17.18 -1.84
N ARG A 5 6.77 -16.48 -2.80
CA ARG A 5 7.20 -15.11 -3.14
C ARG A 5 6.10 -14.12 -2.81
N ILE A 6 6.51 -12.97 -2.27
CA ILE A 6 5.62 -11.81 -2.07
C ILE A 6 6.17 -10.65 -2.89
N ILE A 7 5.29 -10.00 -3.62
CA ILE A 7 5.61 -8.78 -4.35
C ILE A 7 4.72 -7.67 -3.79
N LEU A 8 5.33 -6.67 -3.15
CA LEU A 8 4.63 -5.47 -2.74
C LEU A 8 4.61 -4.48 -3.89
N TRP A 9 3.43 -4.03 -4.26
CA TRP A 9 3.22 -3.15 -5.40
C TRP A 9 2.51 -1.88 -4.95
N ARG A 10 3.20 -0.75 -5.06
CA ARG A 10 2.61 0.55 -4.78
C ARG A 10 1.70 0.96 -5.93
N HIS A 11 0.52 1.52 -5.60
CA HIS A 11 -0.42 2.07 -6.58
C HIS A 11 0.20 3.13 -7.50
N GLY A 12 -0.38 3.34 -8.67
CA GLY A 12 -0.02 4.39 -9.61
C GLY A 12 -0.33 5.80 -9.09
N ARG A 13 0.09 6.81 -9.85
CA ARG A 13 -0.07 8.22 -9.49
C ARG A 13 -1.54 8.63 -9.39
N THR A 14 -1.83 9.51 -8.44
CA THR A 14 -3.08 10.25 -8.31
C THR A 14 -2.83 11.75 -8.50
N SER A 15 -3.88 12.55 -8.68
CA SER A 15 -3.74 14.02 -8.68
C SER A 15 -3.13 14.54 -7.38
N TRP A 16 -3.48 13.94 -6.24
CA TRP A 16 -2.91 14.33 -4.95
C TRP A 16 -1.42 13.96 -4.82
N ASN A 17 -0.95 12.92 -5.47
CA ASN A 17 0.50 12.68 -5.58
C ASN A 17 1.18 13.83 -6.36
N ALA A 18 0.61 14.23 -7.49
CA ALA A 18 1.13 15.31 -8.31
C ALA A 18 1.15 16.65 -7.55
N GLU A 19 0.11 16.92 -6.76
CA GLU A 19 -0.01 18.12 -5.93
C GLU A 19 0.75 18.04 -4.60
N ARG A 20 1.38 16.90 -4.28
CA ARG A 20 2.07 16.63 -3.01
C ARG A 20 1.16 16.80 -1.79
N ARG A 21 -0.09 16.35 -1.90
CA ARG A 21 -1.05 16.31 -0.81
C ARG A 21 -0.98 14.99 -0.07
N PHE A 22 -1.20 15.04 1.23
CA PHE A 22 -1.29 13.85 2.06
C PHE A 22 -2.62 13.13 1.79
N GLN A 23 -2.57 11.89 1.31
CA GLN A 23 -3.78 11.19 0.88
C GLN A 23 -4.46 10.41 2.01
N GLY A 24 -3.65 9.69 2.80
CA GLY A 24 -4.19 8.82 3.83
C GLY A 24 -5.23 7.85 3.27
N GLN A 25 -6.40 7.78 3.90
CA GLN A 25 -7.52 6.95 3.46
C GLN A 25 -8.56 7.72 2.63
N SER A 26 -8.29 8.97 2.26
CA SER A 26 -9.11 9.67 1.26
C SER A 26 -9.07 8.90 -0.05
N ASP A 27 -10.25 8.69 -0.63
CA ASP A 27 -10.42 7.77 -1.77
C ASP A 27 -10.23 8.49 -3.10
N ILE A 28 -8.98 8.80 -3.43
CA ILE A 28 -8.57 9.48 -4.66
C ILE A 28 -8.22 8.45 -5.71
N GLU A 29 -8.82 8.57 -6.89
CA GLU A 29 -8.58 7.69 -8.04
C GLU A 29 -7.21 7.93 -8.68
N LEU A 30 -6.75 6.97 -9.48
CA LEU A 30 -5.61 7.15 -10.37
C LEU A 30 -5.89 8.25 -11.37
N ASP A 31 -4.89 9.08 -11.66
CA ASP A 31 -4.90 9.95 -12.84
C ASP A 31 -4.47 9.16 -14.10
N ASP A 32 -4.48 9.81 -15.27
CA ASP A 32 -4.15 9.14 -16.52
C ASP A 32 -2.72 8.58 -16.53
N GLU A 33 -1.77 9.32 -15.97
CA GLU A 33 -0.39 8.82 -15.82
C GLU A 33 -0.33 7.62 -14.86
N GLY A 34 -1.08 7.68 -13.76
CA GLY A 34 -1.18 6.56 -12.81
C GLY A 34 -1.75 5.29 -13.43
N ARG A 35 -2.76 5.44 -14.29
CA ARG A 35 -3.30 4.29 -15.06
C ARG A 35 -2.25 3.72 -16.01
N ALA A 36 -1.52 4.58 -16.73
CA ALA A 36 -0.45 4.15 -17.62
C ALA A 36 0.70 3.47 -16.84
N GLN A 37 1.06 3.97 -15.66
CA GLN A 37 2.03 3.34 -14.77
C GLN A 37 1.58 1.94 -14.33
N ALA A 38 0.32 1.79 -13.94
CA ALA A 38 -0.26 0.51 -13.53
C ALA A 38 -0.22 -0.51 -14.68
N GLU A 39 -0.56 -0.09 -15.89
CA GLU A 39 -0.52 -0.97 -17.08
C GLU A 39 0.90 -1.43 -17.42
N ARG A 40 1.88 -0.51 -17.40
CA ARG A 40 3.30 -0.87 -17.65
C ARG A 40 3.84 -1.84 -16.60
N ALA A 41 3.53 -1.61 -15.32
CA ALA A 41 3.95 -2.49 -14.25
C ALA A 41 3.25 -3.85 -14.33
N ALA A 42 1.95 -3.87 -14.64
CA ALA A 42 1.18 -5.09 -14.81
C ALA A 42 1.74 -5.98 -15.92
N GLU A 43 2.22 -5.39 -17.02
CA GLU A 43 2.88 -6.12 -18.09
C GLU A 43 4.11 -6.88 -17.58
N LEU A 44 4.95 -6.21 -16.79
CA LEU A 44 6.15 -6.85 -16.21
C LEU A 44 5.79 -7.89 -15.14
N LEU A 45 4.83 -7.58 -14.27
CA LEU A 45 4.42 -8.49 -13.20
C LEU A 45 3.73 -9.76 -13.73
N ALA A 46 3.05 -9.68 -14.87
CA ALA A 46 2.42 -10.83 -15.49
C ALA A 46 3.43 -11.94 -15.86
N TYR A 47 4.68 -11.58 -16.21
CA TYR A 47 5.74 -12.57 -16.47
C TYR A 47 6.17 -13.35 -15.24
N LEU A 48 5.83 -12.88 -14.04
CA LEU A 48 6.12 -13.58 -12.79
C LEU A 48 5.03 -14.60 -12.43
N GLU A 49 4.01 -14.71 -13.28
CA GLU A 49 2.89 -15.68 -13.15
C GLU A 49 2.31 -15.68 -11.73
N PRO A 50 1.73 -14.55 -11.25
CA PRO A 50 1.19 -14.49 -9.92
C PRO A 50 0.01 -15.46 -9.75
N ASP A 51 -0.01 -16.19 -8.64
CA ASP A 51 -1.07 -17.13 -8.30
C ASP A 51 -2.21 -16.44 -7.56
N ARG A 52 -1.88 -15.40 -6.81
CA ARG A 52 -2.86 -14.61 -6.04
C ARG A 52 -2.55 -13.13 -6.09
N ILE A 53 -3.62 -12.34 -6.09
CA ILE A 53 -3.56 -10.87 -6.01
C ILE A 53 -4.49 -10.41 -4.90
N ILE A 54 -3.95 -9.72 -3.92
CA ILE A 54 -4.73 -8.99 -2.91
C ILE A 54 -4.44 -7.49 -3.03
N ALA A 55 -5.40 -6.66 -2.70
CA ALA A 55 -5.26 -5.22 -2.84
C ALA A 55 -6.00 -4.47 -1.74
N SER A 56 -5.47 -3.29 -1.37
CA SER A 56 -6.28 -2.30 -0.67
C SER A 56 -7.55 -2.02 -1.46
N ASP A 57 -8.64 -1.83 -0.76
CA ASP A 57 -9.94 -1.50 -1.34
C ASP A 57 -10.09 -0.02 -1.76
N LEU A 58 -9.09 0.83 -1.45
CA LEU A 58 -9.06 2.20 -1.96
C LEU A 58 -8.87 2.21 -3.48
N ALA A 59 -9.62 3.07 -4.18
CA ALA A 59 -9.75 3.07 -5.63
C ALA A 59 -8.41 3.04 -6.38
N ARG A 60 -7.42 3.82 -5.94
CA ARG A 60 -6.09 3.87 -6.58
C ARG A 60 -5.32 2.55 -6.53
N ALA A 61 -5.38 1.84 -5.41
CA ALA A 61 -4.72 0.54 -5.26
C ALA A 61 -5.52 -0.57 -5.93
N TRP A 62 -6.83 -0.53 -5.82
CA TRP A 62 -7.72 -1.45 -6.49
C TRP A 62 -7.56 -1.40 -8.01
N ALA A 63 -7.64 -0.20 -8.61
CA ALA A 63 -7.47 -0.01 -10.05
C ALA A 63 -6.07 -0.45 -10.52
N THR A 64 -5.04 -0.23 -9.71
CA THR A 64 -3.68 -0.72 -10.00
C THR A 64 -3.66 -2.24 -10.08
N ALA A 65 -4.25 -2.93 -9.11
CA ALA A 65 -4.32 -4.39 -9.09
C ALA A 65 -5.17 -4.94 -10.24
N GLN A 66 -6.24 -4.26 -10.62
CA GLN A 66 -7.09 -4.66 -11.75
C GLN A 66 -6.34 -4.69 -13.09
N ALA A 67 -5.36 -3.81 -13.29
CA ALA A 67 -4.52 -3.85 -14.47
C ALA A 67 -3.78 -5.20 -14.61
N LEU A 68 -3.31 -5.77 -13.50
CA LEU A 68 -2.68 -7.08 -13.48
C LEU A 68 -3.70 -8.22 -13.64
N SER A 69 -4.83 -8.12 -12.97
CA SER A 69 -5.93 -9.08 -13.10
C SER A 69 -6.40 -9.23 -14.55
N ASN A 70 -6.54 -8.11 -15.27
CA ASN A 70 -6.95 -8.10 -16.66
C ASN A 70 -5.97 -8.83 -17.59
N ARG A 71 -4.69 -8.88 -17.22
CA ARG A 71 -3.65 -9.56 -18.01
C ARG A 71 -3.48 -11.03 -17.66
N THR A 72 -3.70 -11.38 -16.41
CA THR A 72 -3.40 -12.73 -15.90
C THR A 72 -4.65 -13.61 -15.75
N GLY A 73 -5.83 -13.01 -15.64
CA GLY A 73 -7.06 -13.71 -15.28
C GLY A 73 -7.19 -14.05 -13.80
N VAL A 74 -6.17 -13.71 -12.97
CA VAL A 74 -6.21 -13.91 -11.51
C VAL A 74 -7.10 -12.83 -10.90
N GLN A 75 -8.13 -13.22 -10.15
CA GLN A 75 -9.04 -12.28 -9.51
C GLN A 75 -8.37 -11.54 -8.35
N VAL A 76 -8.65 -10.24 -8.24
CA VAL A 76 -8.21 -9.44 -7.10
C VAL A 76 -9.16 -9.65 -5.93
N ARG A 77 -8.58 -9.91 -4.75
CA ARG A 77 -9.31 -9.87 -3.48
C ARG A 77 -9.00 -8.59 -2.73
N ALA A 78 -10.03 -7.82 -2.40
CA ALA A 78 -9.89 -6.61 -1.60
C ALA A 78 -9.66 -6.93 -0.12
N ASP A 79 -8.77 -6.17 0.52
CA ASP A 79 -8.52 -6.24 1.95
C ASP A 79 -8.31 -4.84 2.53
N ALA A 80 -9.23 -4.37 3.36
CA ALA A 80 -9.16 -3.05 3.98
C ALA A 80 -7.95 -2.88 4.92
N ARG A 81 -7.36 -3.97 5.41
CA ARG A 81 -6.15 -3.95 6.23
C ARG A 81 -4.91 -3.47 5.44
N LEU A 82 -4.99 -3.45 4.11
CA LEU A 82 -3.94 -2.95 3.22
C LEU A 82 -4.06 -1.45 2.90
N ARG A 83 -5.04 -0.74 3.45
CA ARG A 83 -5.19 0.71 3.27
C ARG A 83 -3.96 1.47 3.74
N GLU A 84 -3.76 2.67 3.19
CA GLU A 84 -2.76 3.62 3.67
C GLU A 84 -3.04 4.02 5.12
N THR A 85 -2.06 4.61 5.77
CA THR A 85 -2.21 5.23 7.09
C THR A 85 -3.38 6.20 7.10
N PHE A 86 -4.34 6.00 8.00
CA PHE A 86 -5.35 7.03 8.26
C PHE A 86 -4.66 8.21 8.93
N ALA A 87 -4.75 9.37 8.31
CA ALA A 87 -4.02 10.57 8.72
C ALA A 87 -4.93 11.71 9.19
N GLY A 88 -6.20 11.43 9.44
CA GLY A 88 -7.15 12.36 10.06
C GLY A 88 -7.13 13.74 9.41
N GLU A 89 -6.87 14.77 10.23
CA GLU A 89 -6.88 16.17 9.81
C GLU A 89 -5.78 16.53 8.79
N TRP A 90 -4.77 15.69 8.60
CA TRP A 90 -3.73 15.95 7.61
C TRP A 90 -4.15 15.59 6.18
N GLU A 91 -5.19 14.79 6.03
CA GLU A 91 -5.64 14.37 4.70
C GLU A 91 -6.11 15.55 3.86
N GLY A 92 -5.60 15.63 2.64
CA GLY A 92 -5.85 16.73 1.70
C GLY A 92 -4.94 17.94 1.84
N LEU A 93 -4.19 18.07 2.94
CA LEU A 93 -3.22 19.15 3.11
C LEU A 93 -1.99 18.92 2.23
N SER A 94 -1.52 19.99 1.60
CA SER A 94 -0.22 19.95 0.93
C SER A 94 0.92 19.90 1.94
N ARG A 95 2.12 19.51 1.49
CA ARG A 95 3.29 19.52 2.36
C ARG A 95 3.56 20.90 2.98
N ALA A 96 3.36 21.98 2.22
CA ALA A 96 3.54 23.34 2.72
C ALA A 96 2.52 23.69 3.81
N GLU A 97 1.25 23.36 3.59
CA GLU A 97 0.19 23.55 4.59
C GLU A 97 0.40 22.73 5.86
N LEU A 98 0.88 21.49 5.71
CA LEU A 98 1.23 20.65 6.87
C LEU A 98 2.35 21.25 7.71
N LEU A 99 3.42 21.69 7.07
CA LEU A 99 4.55 22.29 7.80
C LEU A 99 4.18 23.62 8.45
N GLU A 100 3.31 24.42 7.81
CA GLU A 100 2.83 25.68 8.37
C GLU A 100 1.94 25.48 9.59
N ARG A 101 0.99 24.52 9.52
CA ARG A 101 -0.05 24.34 10.53
C ARG A 101 0.33 23.32 11.60
N HIS A 102 1.14 22.31 11.26
CA HIS A 102 1.43 21.12 12.07
C HIS A 102 2.93 20.76 12.09
N GLY A 103 3.83 21.74 11.93
CA GLY A 103 5.27 21.49 11.78
C GLY A 103 5.87 20.65 12.90
N ASP A 104 5.53 20.93 14.17
CA ASP A 104 6.02 20.18 15.32
C ASP A 104 5.49 18.74 15.36
N GLU A 105 4.23 18.54 14.98
CA GLU A 105 3.62 17.20 14.88
C GLU A 105 4.24 16.38 13.75
N VAL A 106 4.54 17.03 12.61
CA VAL A 106 5.23 16.37 11.47
C VAL A 106 6.63 15.93 11.88
N ALA A 107 7.38 16.79 12.60
CA ALA A 107 8.71 16.46 13.11
C ALA A 107 8.65 15.29 14.09
N ARG A 108 7.69 15.29 15.01
CA ARG A 108 7.46 14.19 15.94
C ARG A 108 7.11 12.89 15.21
N TRP A 109 6.18 12.94 14.27
CA TRP A 109 5.79 11.76 13.48
C TRP A 109 6.96 11.17 12.69
N ALA A 110 7.90 11.99 12.24
CA ALA A 110 9.08 11.52 11.52
C ALA A 110 9.98 10.60 12.38
N SER A 111 10.04 10.81 13.69
CA SER A 111 10.94 10.11 14.61
C SER A 111 10.26 9.15 15.60
N ASP A 112 8.96 9.26 15.80
CA ASP A 112 8.20 8.50 16.78
C ASP A 112 7.14 7.62 16.08
N SER A 113 7.31 6.30 16.15
CA SER A 113 6.38 5.33 15.56
C SER A 113 5.02 5.27 16.28
N ALA A 114 4.93 5.79 17.49
CA ALA A 114 3.69 5.90 18.27
C ALA A 114 2.96 7.23 18.03
N ALA A 115 3.53 8.17 17.28
CA ALA A 115 2.87 9.42 16.94
C ALA A 115 1.72 9.19 15.94
N ARG A 116 0.65 9.97 16.08
CA ARG A 116 -0.55 9.89 15.26
C ARG A 116 -0.59 11.08 14.29
N PRO A 117 -0.39 10.87 12.99
CA PRO A 117 -0.49 11.96 12.01
C PRO A 117 -1.94 12.44 11.95
N GLY A 118 -2.16 13.72 12.21
CA GLY A 118 -3.51 14.33 12.19
C GLY A 118 -4.54 13.65 13.12
N GLY A 119 -4.10 12.99 14.19
CA GLY A 119 -4.97 12.21 15.05
C GLY A 119 -5.37 10.83 14.51
N GLY A 120 -4.75 10.39 13.43
CA GLY A 120 -5.02 9.11 12.78
C GLY A 120 -4.31 7.90 13.40
N GLU A 121 -3.83 6.99 12.58
CA GLU A 121 -3.19 5.75 12.99
C GLU A 121 -1.69 5.94 13.29
N THR A 122 -1.19 5.21 14.27
CA THR A 122 0.26 5.07 14.48
C THR A 122 0.87 4.14 13.41
N ARG A 123 2.19 4.22 13.20
CA ARG A 123 2.90 3.27 12.32
C ARG A 123 2.82 1.84 12.84
N ILE A 124 2.74 1.66 14.16
CA ILE A 124 2.58 0.35 14.79
C ILE A 124 1.24 -0.27 14.41
N GLU A 125 0.15 0.47 14.55
CA GLU A 125 -1.19 0.01 14.17
C GLU A 125 -1.27 -0.35 12.67
N VAL A 126 -0.66 0.47 11.81
CA VAL A 126 -0.60 0.18 10.36
C VAL A 126 0.22 -1.09 10.10
N ALA A 127 1.38 -1.25 10.74
CA ALA A 127 2.21 -2.44 10.61
C ALA A 127 1.44 -3.70 11.01
N ASP A 128 0.76 -3.67 12.15
CA ASP A 128 0.01 -4.82 12.67
C ASP A 128 -1.06 -5.30 11.69
N ARG A 129 -1.88 -4.38 11.15
CA ARG A 129 -2.93 -4.76 10.20
C ARG A 129 -2.40 -5.21 8.84
N VAL A 130 -1.35 -4.57 8.33
CA VAL A 130 -0.74 -4.94 7.04
C VAL A 130 -0.06 -6.30 7.13
N VAL A 131 0.71 -6.55 8.18
CA VAL A 131 1.36 -7.84 8.42
C VAL A 131 0.33 -8.95 8.55
N ALA A 132 -0.78 -8.72 9.26
CA ALA A 132 -1.86 -9.68 9.37
C ALA A 132 -2.45 -10.04 7.99
N ALA A 133 -2.73 -9.05 7.14
CA ALA A 133 -3.26 -9.29 5.80
C ALA A 133 -2.30 -10.08 4.91
N ILE A 134 -1.00 -9.76 4.96
CA ILE A 134 0.03 -10.47 4.19
C ILE A 134 0.21 -11.90 4.71
N THR A 135 0.20 -12.09 6.03
CA THR A 135 0.32 -13.42 6.65
C THR A 135 -0.82 -14.33 6.22
N ASP A 136 -2.06 -13.85 6.30
CA ASP A 136 -3.23 -14.61 5.84
C ASP A 136 -3.11 -14.97 4.36
N GLY A 137 -2.68 -14.01 3.52
CA GLY A 137 -2.46 -14.25 2.09
C GLY A 137 -1.37 -15.29 1.81
N LEU A 138 -0.31 -15.31 2.63
CA LEU A 138 0.76 -16.30 2.52
C LEU A 138 0.34 -17.70 2.96
N GLU A 139 -0.48 -17.80 3.99
CA GLU A 139 -0.97 -19.09 4.49
C GLU A 139 -1.83 -19.83 3.44
N GLU A 140 -2.45 -19.08 2.54
CA GLU A 140 -3.24 -19.62 1.44
C GLU A 140 -2.40 -20.06 0.22
N LEU A 141 -1.10 -19.76 0.18
CA LEU A 141 -0.20 -20.13 -0.91
C LEU A 141 0.35 -21.54 -0.73
N ALA A 142 0.39 -22.30 -1.84
CA ALA A 142 1.21 -23.49 -1.92
C ALA A 142 2.71 -23.14 -2.07
N GLU A 143 3.56 -24.15 -2.00
CA GLU A 143 5.00 -23.98 -2.28
C GLU A 143 5.22 -23.47 -3.71
N SER A 144 6.18 -22.59 -3.87
CA SER A 144 6.56 -21.94 -5.13
C SER A 144 5.54 -20.95 -5.71
N GLU A 145 4.43 -20.71 -5.05
CA GLU A 145 3.44 -19.72 -5.49
C GLU A 145 3.86 -18.28 -5.17
N THR A 146 3.28 -17.35 -5.93
CA THR A 146 3.57 -15.91 -5.85
C THR A 146 2.32 -15.13 -5.47
N LEU A 147 2.41 -14.32 -4.41
CA LEU A 147 1.40 -13.34 -3.99
C LEU A 147 1.81 -11.94 -4.40
N VAL A 148 0.94 -11.25 -5.12
CA VAL A 148 1.07 -9.81 -5.37
C VAL A 148 0.15 -9.04 -4.42
N VAL A 149 0.69 -8.03 -3.77
CA VAL A 149 -0.01 -7.19 -2.81
C VAL A 149 0.02 -5.74 -3.30
N ALA A 150 -1.08 -5.27 -3.85
CA ALA A 150 -1.22 -3.87 -4.27
C ALA A 150 -1.67 -3.01 -3.10
N THR A 151 -0.84 -2.06 -2.70
CA THR A 151 -1.02 -1.26 -1.50
C THR A 151 -0.43 0.15 -1.67
N HIS A 152 -0.10 0.82 -0.59
CA HIS A 152 0.33 2.20 -0.51
C HIS A 152 1.74 2.29 0.06
N GLY A 153 2.43 3.39 -0.23
CA GLY A 153 3.83 3.55 0.16
C GLY A 153 4.08 3.49 1.67
N GLY A 154 3.24 4.15 2.45
CA GLY A 154 3.35 4.15 3.93
C GLY A 154 3.00 2.78 4.52
N ALA A 155 1.92 2.17 4.04
CA ALA A 155 1.49 0.83 4.46
C ALA A 155 2.55 -0.24 4.14
N ALA A 156 3.11 -0.22 2.93
CA ALA A 156 4.17 -1.15 2.53
C ALA A 156 5.42 -1.01 3.42
N ARG A 157 5.86 0.21 3.68
CA ARG A 157 7.01 0.46 4.57
C ARG A 157 6.75 -0.01 6.00
N ALA A 158 5.56 0.26 6.54
CA ALA A 158 5.19 -0.20 7.87
C ALA A 158 5.16 -1.74 7.95
N GLY A 159 4.56 -2.40 6.96
CA GLY A 159 4.49 -3.85 6.89
C GLY A 159 5.86 -4.53 6.78
N THR A 160 6.79 -3.95 6.03
CA THR A 160 8.16 -4.50 5.91
C THR A 160 9.01 -4.24 7.14
N ALA A 161 8.83 -3.12 7.83
CA ALA A 161 9.54 -2.81 9.07
C ALA A 161 9.07 -3.68 10.25
N GLY A 162 7.77 -4.06 10.27
CA GLY A 162 7.17 -4.92 11.30
C GLY A 162 7.19 -6.42 10.97
N GLY A 163 7.64 -6.80 9.79
CA GLY A 163 7.67 -8.19 9.33
C GLY A 163 8.51 -9.10 10.23
N PRO A 164 8.21 -10.42 10.26
CA PRO A 164 8.97 -11.36 11.05
C PRO A 164 10.43 -11.31 10.61
N ARG A 165 11.32 -11.00 11.56
CA ARG A 165 12.74 -11.22 11.34
C ARG A 165 12.90 -12.69 10.99
N ALA A 166 13.44 -12.99 9.82
CA ALA A 166 13.81 -14.35 9.46
C ALA A 166 14.55 -14.95 10.66
N ARG A 167 13.98 -16.00 11.26
CA ARG A 167 14.69 -16.75 12.29
C ARG A 167 15.86 -17.41 11.60
N SER A 168 17.05 -16.97 11.92
CA SER A 168 18.32 -17.62 11.58
C SER A 168 18.38 -19.04 12.16
#